data_56abb44aaa42f7d6e05b4ab9637e44a4
#
_entry.id   56abb44aaa42f7d6e05b4ab9637e44a4
#
_cell.length_a   1.000
_cell.length_b   1.000
_cell.length_c   1.000
_cell.angle_alpha   90.00
_cell.angle_beta   90.00
_cell.angle_gamma   90.00
#
_symmetry.space_group_name_H-M   'P 1'
#
loop_
_entity.id
_entity.type
_entity.pdbx_description
1 polymer ?
#
loop_
_entity_poly.entity_id
_entity_poly.type
_entity_poly.pdbx_seq_one_letter_code
_entity_poly.pdbx_strand_id
1 'polypeptide(L)'
;MKTINHNFPDAQYYKQEQIKKIIVLHHTVSGVGVTGDTNWWQQTPERVATPVILDREGTVHQIFSPKYWAHHLGIKSHMLRQMGSSVTNDRLNQTSIGIEIDSWGGLIKKNGKFLTGAGTEIPACIVQEYPKGYRGFYAFEKYTTAQILSLRELLLQYSKDFGISLKYQEEMWDYNVKALKGTWGVWSHTSYRPDKSDAHPQPE
;
A
#
# COMPACT_ATOMS: atom_id res chain seq x y z
N MET A 1 -18.39 -1.44 -7.24
CA MET A 1 -17.32 -0.56 -6.72
C MET A 1 -17.47 0.84 -7.31
N LYS A 2 -17.52 1.89 -6.49
CA LYS A 2 -17.55 3.30 -6.91
C LYS A 2 -16.12 3.74 -7.26
N THR A 3 -15.94 4.42 -8.41
CA THR A 3 -14.63 4.92 -8.83
C THR A 3 -14.69 6.41 -9.14
N ILE A 4 -13.70 7.17 -8.67
CA ILE A 4 -13.50 8.59 -8.96
C ILE A 4 -12.14 8.75 -9.62
N ASN A 5 -12.10 9.36 -10.80
CA ASN A 5 -10.87 9.68 -11.50
C ASN A 5 -10.38 11.08 -11.09
N HIS A 6 -9.09 11.17 -10.78
CA HIS A 6 -8.44 12.42 -10.42
C HIS A 6 -7.65 13.00 -11.59
N ASN A 7 -7.61 14.32 -11.66
CA ASN A 7 -6.71 15.02 -12.58
C ASN A 7 -5.35 15.19 -11.90
N PHE A 8 -4.47 14.19 -12.05
CA PHE A 8 -3.15 14.18 -11.44
C PHE A 8 -2.09 14.60 -12.46
N PRO A 9 -1.11 15.47 -12.08
CA PRO A 9 -0.15 16.01 -13.04
C PRO A 9 0.70 14.92 -13.70
N ASP A 10 0.80 14.95 -15.04
CA ASP A 10 1.61 14.00 -15.83
C ASP A 10 3.11 14.00 -15.44
N ALA A 11 3.59 15.11 -14.84
CA ALA A 11 4.96 15.22 -14.33
C ALA A 11 5.22 14.37 -13.08
N GLN A 12 4.18 13.88 -12.39
CA GLN A 12 4.29 13.16 -11.11
C GLN A 12 4.26 11.63 -11.23
N TYR A 13 4.16 11.11 -12.44
CA TYR A 13 4.28 9.68 -12.74
C TYR A 13 4.92 9.48 -14.11
N TYR A 14 5.28 8.24 -14.44
CA TYR A 14 5.83 7.90 -15.75
C TYR A 14 4.71 7.38 -16.64
N LYS A 15 4.30 8.15 -17.64
CA LYS A 15 3.24 7.82 -18.61
C LYS A 15 3.75 6.82 -19.66
N GLN A 16 4.26 5.70 -19.17
CA GLN A 16 4.82 4.60 -19.94
C GLN A 16 4.13 3.31 -19.52
N GLU A 17 3.44 2.67 -20.46
CA GLU A 17 2.78 1.39 -20.20
C GLU A 17 3.82 0.31 -19.87
N GLN A 18 3.54 -0.44 -18.80
CA GLN A 18 4.38 -1.52 -18.31
C GLN A 18 3.57 -2.80 -18.16
N ILE A 19 4.23 -3.94 -18.35
CA ILE A 19 3.63 -5.24 -18.04
C ILE A 19 3.55 -5.37 -16.52
N LYS A 20 2.33 -5.40 -15.99
CA LYS A 20 2.08 -5.54 -14.55
C LYS A 20 1.98 -7.00 -14.15
N LYS A 21 2.63 -7.37 -13.05
CA LYS A 21 2.72 -8.74 -12.54
C LYS A 21 2.57 -8.84 -11.04
N ILE A 22 2.60 -7.70 -10.36
CA ILE A 22 2.63 -7.56 -8.91
C ILE A 22 1.60 -6.52 -8.49
N ILE A 23 0.90 -6.78 -7.39
CA ILE A 23 0.14 -5.77 -6.64
C ILE A 23 0.83 -5.59 -5.30
N VAL A 24 1.01 -4.36 -4.87
CA VAL A 24 1.56 -4.04 -3.55
C VAL A 24 0.56 -3.23 -2.76
N LEU A 25 0.17 -3.77 -1.61
CA LEU A 25 -0.74 -3.12 -0.67
C LEU A 25 0.06 -2.19 0.25
N HIS A 26 -0.43 -0.96 0.37
CA HIS A 26 0.04 0.06 1.29
C HIS A 26 -1.10 0.54 2.17
N HIS A 27 -0.81 1.32 3.21
CA HIS A 27 -1.78 2.22 3.82
C HIS A 27 -1.16 3.60 4.00
N THR A 28 -2.01 4.64 3.94
CA THR A 28 -1.58 6.03 3.78
C THR A 28 -0.86 6.61 5.00
N VAL A 29 -1.11 6.09 6.22
CA VAL A 29 -0.67 6.68 7.50
C VAL A 29 -1.13 8.13 7.65
N SER A 30 -2.33 8.43 7.15
CA SER A 30 -2.90 9.78 7.07
C SER A 30 -4.31 9.85 7.65
N GLY A 31 -4.82 11.07 7.81
CA GLY A 31 -6.21 11.35 8.20
C GLY A 31 -7.21 10.97 7.12
N VAL A 32 -8.49 11.11 7.48
CA VAL A 32 -9.59 10.76 6.57
C VAL A 32 -9.52 11.55 5.26
N GLY A 33 -9.59 10.81 4.16
CA GLY A 33 -9.70 11.35 2.81
C GLY A 33 -8.37 11.45 2.06
N VAL A 34 -8.46 11.43 0.75
CA VAL A 34 -7.33 11.26 -0.16
C VAL A 34 -6.62 12.55 -0.55
N THR A 35 -7.19 13.71 -0.22
CA THR A 35 -6.68 15.03 -0.68
C THR A 35 -5.31 15.35 -0.09
N GLY A 36 -5.07 14.97 1.17
CA GLY A 36 -3.77 15.18 1.82
C GLY A 36 -2.65 14.44 1.10
N ASP A 37 -2.87 13.18 0.80
CA ASP A 37 -1.91 12.31 0.14
C ASP A 37 -1.64 12.76 -1.30
N THR A 38 -2.69 13.04 -2.07
CA THR A 38 -2.55 13.52 -3.44
C THR A 38 -1.86 14.86 -3.53
N ASN A 39 -2.13 15.80 -2.62
CA ASN A 39 -1.44 17.08 -2.56
C ASN A 39 0.05 16.92 -2.23
N TRP A 40 0.38 16.02 -1.30
CA TRP A 40 1.77 15.72 -0.99
C TRP A 40 2.51 15.12 -2.19
N TRP A 41 1.89 14.14 -2.87
CA TRP A 41 2.47 13.53 -4.07
C TRP A 41 2.70 14.54 -5.20
N GLN A 42 1.80 15.51 -5.38
CA GLN A 42 1.96 16.57 -6.39
C GLN A 42 3.14 17.49 -6.14
N GLN A 43 3.64 17.55 -4.90
CA GLN A 43 4.74 18.43 -4.49
C GLN A 43 6.09 17.73 -4.41
N THR A 44 6.12 16.39 -4.46
CA THR A 44 7.39 15.66 -4.38
C THR A 44 8.10 15.64 -5.74
N PRO A 45 9.39 15.96 -5.80
CA PRO A 45 10.14 15.91 -7.07
C PRO A 45 10.45 14.47 -7.53
N GLU A 46 10.33 13.48 -6.64
CA GLU A 46 10.74 12.10 -6.88
C GLU A 46 9.66 11.26 -7.59
N ARG A 47 8.53 11.83 -7.98
CA ARG A 47 7.39 11.10 -8.58
C ARG A 47 6.95 9.94 -7.68
N VAL A 48 6.72 10.23 -6.40
CA VAL A 48 6.18 9.26 -5.44
C VAL A 48 4.66 9.30 -5.49
N ALA A 49 4.05 8.19 -5.90
CA ALA A 49 2.59 8.04 -5.94
C ALA A 49 2.19 6.58 -6.17
N THR A 50 0.96 6.24 -5.84
CA THR A 50 0.30 5.02 -6.33
C THR A 50 -0.82 5.35 -7.30
N PRO A 51 -1.14 4.46 -8.26
CA PRO A 51 -2.24 4.69 -9.19
C PRO A 51 -3.62 4.72 -8.53
N VAL A 52 -3.75 4.18 -7.32
CA VAL A 52 -5.02 4.03 -6.63
C VAL A 52 -4.90 4.31 -5.14
N ILE A 53 -5.87 5.06 -4.60
CA ILE A 53 -6.16 5.15 -3.16
C ILE A 53 -7.58 4.64 -2.93
N LEU A 54 -7.78 3.85 -1.89
CA LEU A 54 -9.06 3.32 -1.46
C LEU A 54 -9.47 4.06 -0.17
N ASP A 55 -10.50 4.92 -0.24
CA ASP A 55 -10.95 5.68 0.91
C ASP A 55 -11.72 4.81 1.93
N ARG A 56 -12.02 5.36 3.12
CA ARG A 56 -12.69 4.62 4.21
C ARG A 56 -14.13 4.20 3.87
N GLU A 57 -14.77 4.83 2.91
CA GLU A 57 -16.09 4.48 2.37
C GLU A 57 -16.02 3.39 1.28
N GLY A 58 -14.80 2.94 0.94
CA GLY A 58 -14.57 1.95 -0.11
C GLY A 58 -14.64 2.53 -1.53
N THR A 59 -14.58 3.86 -1.69
CA THR A 59 -14.47 4.48 -3.02
C THR A 59 -13.05 4.34 -3.54
N VAL A 60 -12.91 3.89 -4.76
CA VAL A 60 -11.63 3.80 -5.47
C VAL A 60 -11.32 5.16 -6.11
N HIS A 61 -10.27 5.81 -5.64
CA HIS A 61 -9.74 7.03 -6.24
C HIS A 61 -8.61 6.65 -7.21
N GLN A 62 -8.90 6.70 -8.50
CA GLN A 62 -7.89 6.47 -9.54
C GLN A 62 -7.12 7.75 -9.79
N ILE A 63 -5.85 7.74 -9.41
CA ILE A 63 -4.94 8.90 -9.49
C ILE A 63 -4.34 9.00 -10.89
N PHE A 64 -3.89 7.87 -11.43
CA PHE A 64 -3.46 7.71 -12.83
C PHE A 64 -3.73 6.27 -13.29
N SER A 65 -3.55 5.99 -14.56
CA SER A 65 -3.79 4.64 -15.08
C SER A 65 -2.86 3.60 -14.44
N PRO A 66 -3.36 2.45 -13.94
CA PRO A 66 -2.53 1.39 -13.37
C PRO A 66 -1.58 0.74 -14.37
N LYS A 67 -1.71 1.01 -15.68
CA LYS A 67 -0.74 0.61 -16.69
C LYS A 67 0.58 1.40 -16.61
N TYR A 68 0.53 2.62 -16.07
CA TYR A 68 1.68 3.49 -15.87
C TYR A 68 2.38 3.17 -14.55
N TRP A 69 3.39 3.95 -14.18
CA TRP A 69 4.13 3.69 -12.96
C TRP A 69 4.65 4.97 -12.30
N ALA A 70 4.86 4.91 -11.01
CA ALA A 70 5.56 5.89 -10.20
C ALA A 70 6.35 5.16 -9.11
N HIS A 71 7.17 5.86 -8.36
CA HIS A 71 7.88 5.28 -7.24
C HIS A 71 6.93 5.11 -6.04
N HIS A 72 6.85 3.91 -5.47
CA HIS A 72 6.05 3.65 -4.26
C HIS A 72 6.72 2.66 -3.29
N LEU A 73 7.78 1.96 -3.73
CA LEU A 73 8.44 0.95 -2.91
C LEU A 73 9.60 1.51 -2.08
N GLY A 74 10.37 2.45 -2.63
CA GLY A 74 11.47 3.11 -1.95
C GLY A 74 12.59 2.17 -1.49
N ILE A 75 12.85 1.08 -2.22
CA ILE A 75 13.83 0.07 -1.85
C ILE A 75 15.24 0.58 -2.18
N LYS A 76 16.12 0.57 -1.19
CA LYS A 76 17.51 0.96 -1.38
C LYS A 76 18.30 -0.15 -2.08
N SER A 77 19.18 0.21 -3.02
CA SER A 77 19.96 -0.75 -3.83
C SER A 77 20.81 -1.73 -2.99
N HIS A 78 21.31 -1.30 -1.82
CA HIS A 78 22.07 -2.20 -0.96
C HIS A 78 21.21 -3.32 -0.38
N MET A 79 19.93 -3.06 -0.08
CA MET A 79 18.99 -4.07 0.44
C MET A 79 18.74 -5.16 -0.61
N LEU A 80 18.55 -4.77 -1.87
CA LEU A 80 18.39 -5.72 -2.99
C LEU A 80 19.65 -6.60 -3.13
N ARG A 81 20.83 -5.99 -3.11
CA ARG A 81 22.11 -6.74 -3.19
C ARG A 81 22.29 -7.71 -2.02
N GLN A 82 22.01 -7.30 -0.78
CA GLN A 82 22.10 -8.15 0.41
C GLN A 82 21.20 -9.38 0.32
N MET A 83 20.03 -9.25 -0.32
CA MET A 83 19.09 -10.36 -0.55
C MET A 83 19.37 -11.15 -1.84
N GLY A 84 20.49 -10.88 -2.51
CA GLY A 84 20.87 -11.57 -3.74
C GLY A 84 19.88 -11.33 -4.88
N SER A 85 19.25 -10.16 -4.92
CA SER A 85 18.37 -9.76 -6.02
C SER A 85 19.17 -9.01 -7.09
N SER A 86 18.97 -9.41 -8.35
CA SER A 86 19.45 -8.68 -9.54
C SER A 86 18.41 -7.68 -10.06
N VAL A 87 17.20 -7.66 -9.48
CA VAL A 87 16.13 -6.74 -9.88
C VAL A 87 16.39 -5.37 -9.25
N THR A 88 16.11 -4.29 -9.97
CA THR A 88 16.26 -2.92 -9.46
C THR A 88 14.96 -2.42 -8.81
N ASN A 89 15.06 -1.39 -7.95
CA ASN A 89 13.89 -0.72 -7.39
C ASN A 89 12.95 -0.20 -8.50
N ASP A 90 13.50 0.41 -9.54
CA ASP A 90 12.70 0.92 -10.67
C ASP A 90 11.94 -0.20 -11.37
N ARG A 91 12.61 -1.34 -11.61
CA ARG A 91 11.96 -2.48 -12.25
C ARG A 91 10.81 -3.04 -11.41
N LEU A 92 10.96 -3.08 -10.09
CA LEU A 92 9.89 -3.49 -9.17
C LEU A 92 8.72 -2.49 -9.21
N ASN A 93 8.99 -1.17 -9.19
CA ASN A 93 7.96 -0.14 -9.33
C ASN A 93 7.26 -0.21 -10.71
N GLN A 94 8.00 -0.44 -11.80
CA GLN A 94 7.45 -0.60 -13.14
C GLN A 94 6.49 -1.78 -13.25
N THR A 95 6.82 -2.92 -12.65
CA THR A 95 6.05 -4.16 -12.77
C THR A 95 4.97 -4.32 -11.71
N SER A 96 4.90 -3.43 -10.74
CA SER A 96 3.87 -3.43 -9.70
C SER A 96 2.77 -2.38 -9.92
N ILE A 97 1.64 -2.63 -9.28
CA ILE A 97 0.54 -1.69 -9.07
C ILE A 97 0.46 -1.45 -7.57
N GLY A 98 0.77 -0.25 -7.10
CA GLY A 98 0.56 0.14 -5.70
C GLY A 98 -0.91 0.44 -5.44
N ILE A 99 -1.45 -0.02 -4.33
CA ILE A 99 -2.78 0.33 -3.83
C ILE A 99 -2.61 0.88 -2.42
N GLU A 100 -2.93 2.15 -2.23
CA GLU A 100 -3.02 2.73 -0.89
C GLU A 100 -4.40 2.50 -0.29
N ILE A 101 -4.46 2.08 0.96
CA ILE A 101 -5.69 1.96 1.74
C ILE A 101 -5.67 3.10 2.77
N ASP A 102 -6.66 3.99 2.72
CA ASP A 102 -6.75 5.13 3.64
C ASP A 102 -6.91 4.63 5.09
N SER A 103 -5.87 4.82 5.90
CA SER A 103 -5.80 4.39 7.31
C SER A 103 -4.65 5.08 8.03
N TRP A 104 -4.84 5.37 9.31
CA TRP A 104 -3.75 5.81 10.19
C TRP A 104 -2.67 4.76 10.43
N GLY A 105 -2.97 3.48 10.11
CA GLY A 105 -2.02 2.38 10.34
C GLY A 105 -1.76 2.12 11.80
N GLY A 106 -0.48 2.00 12.19
CA GLY A 106 -0.04 1.68 13.54
C GLY A 106 -0.37 2.77 14.57
N LEU A 107 -0.89 2.34 15.72
CA LEU A 107 -1.35 3.20 16.81
C LEU A 107 -0.53 2.97 18.09
N ILE A 108 -0.40 4.03 18.89
CA ILE A 108 0.26 4.03 20.19
C ILE A 108 -0.80 3.91 21.27
N LYS A 109 -0.74 2.87 22.13
CA LYS A 109 -1.60 2.74 23.30
C LYS A 109 -0.98 3.49 24.47
N LYS A 110 -1.65 4.54 24.97
CA LYS A 110 -1.20 5.34 26.10
C LYS A 110 -2.38 5.70 27.00
N ASN A 111 -2.25 5.43 28.30
CA ASN A 111 -3.31 5.70 29.31
C ASN A 111 -4.69 5.15 28.92
N GLY A 112 -4.73 3.92 28.36
CA GLY A 112 -5.97 3.28 27.92
C GLY A 112 -6.56 3.81 26.59
N LYS A 113 -5.91 4.79 25.95
CA LYS A 113 -6.32 5.40 24.68
C LYS A 113 -5.42 4.94 23.55
N PHE A 114 -5.97 4.90 22.33
CA PHE A 114 -5.21 4.64 21.11
C PHE A 114 -4.97 5.96 20.38
N LEU A 115 -3.71 6.27 20.09
CA LEU A 115 -3.30 7.54 19.49
C LEU A 115 -2.56 7.29 18.18
N THR A 116 -2.78 8.15 17.20
CA THR A 116 -1.92 8.22 16.00
C THR A 116 -0.53 8.78 16.36
N GLY A 117 0.42 8.68 15.45
CA GLY A 117 1.73 9.32 15.62
C GLY A 117 1.65 10.85 15.82
N ALA A 118 0.59 11.50 15.31
CA ALA A 118 0.31 12.92 15.51
C ALA A 118 -0.44 13.24 16.81
N GLY A 119 -0.78 12.22 17.61
CA GLY A 119 -1.48 12.38 18.90
C GLY A 119 -3.01 12.44 18.80
N THR A 120 -3.60 12.20 17.64
CA THR A 120 -5.07 12.12 17.48
C THR A 120 -5.58 10.82 18.12
N GLU A 121 -6.60 10.92 18.96
CA GLU A 121 -7.24 9.75 19.59
C GLU A 121 -8.14 9.01 18.58
N ILE A 122 -7.98 7.69 18.52
CA ILE A 122 -8.76 6.79 17.67
C ILE A 122 -9.71 5.98 18.56
N PRO A 123 -11.02 5.93 18.24
CA PRO A 123 -11.99 5.15 19.00
C PRO A 123 -11.65 3.66 19.03
N ALA A 124 -11.70 3.05 20.20
CA ALA A 124 -11.32 1.63 20.40
C ALA A 124 -12.13 0.65 19.52
N CYS A 125 -13.37 1.00 19.16
CA CYS A 125 -14.23 0.14 18.32
C CYS A 125 -13.69 -0.07 16.88
N ILE A 126 -12.86 0.85 16.39
CA ILE A 126 -12.20 0.74 15.07
C ILE A 126 -10.72 0.37 15.18
N VAL A 127 -10.30 -0.21 16.31
CA VAL A 127 -8.90 -0.62 16.51
C VAL A 127 -8.80 -2.14 16.51
N GLN A 128 -7.80 -2.66 15.78
CA GLN A 128 -7.33 -4.03 15.84
C GLN A 128 -6.11 -4.10 16.75
N GLU A 129 -6.19 -4.86 17.82
CA GLU A 129 -5.02 -5.15 18.68
C GLU A 129 -4.32 -6.44 18.25
N TYR A 130 -2.99 -6.43 18.32
CA TYR A 130 -2.11 -7.56 18.03
C TYR A 130 -1.32 -7.91 19.31
N PRO A 131 -1.72 -8.94 20.07
CA PRO A 131 -1.06 -9.27 21.35
C PRO A 131 0.43 -9.56 21.23
N LYS A 132 0.87 -10.09 20.09
CA LYS A 132 2.29 -10.36 19.79
C LYS A 132 3.00 -9.19 19.12
N GLY A 133 2.27 -8.10 18.81
CA GLY A 133 2.75 -7.01 18.00
C GLY A 133 2.87 -7.37 16.51
N TYR A 134 2.89 -6.33 15.66
CA TYR A 134 3.22 -6.43 14.25
C TYR A 134 4.03 -5.19 13.86
N ARG A 135 5.21 -5.38 13.29
CA ARG A 135 6.08 -4.29 12.79
C ARG A 135 6.28 -3.13 13.78
N GLY A 136 6.44 -3.43 15.07
CA GLY A 136 6.68 -2.45 16.12
C GLY A 136 5.42 -1.83 16.74
N PHE A 137 4.23 -2.20 16.29
CA PHE A 137 2.95 -1.74 16.83
C PHE A 137 2.15 -2.90 17.43
N TYR A 138 1.40 -2.60 18.49
CA TYR A 138 0.47 -3.55 19.12
C TYR A 138 -0.99 -3.25 18.80
N ALA A 139 -1.25 -2.19 18.05
CA ALA A 139 -2.59 -1.78 17.63
C ALA A 139 -2.52 -1.07 16.28
N PHE A 140 -3.56 -1.24 15.47
CA PHE A 140 -3.73 -0.59 14.17
C PHE A 140 -5.16 -0.12 14.01
N GLU A 141 -5.38 0.96 13.24
CA GLU A 141 -6.72 1.28 12.78
C GLU A 141 -7.20 0.19 11.83
N LYS A 142 -8.41 -0.34 12.06
CA LYS A 142 -9.03 -1.35 11.19
C LYS A 142 -9.33 -0.76 9.81
N TYR A 143 -9.10 -1.56 8.79
CA TYR A 143 -9.74 -1.32 7.50
C TYR A 143 -11.24 -1.53 7.64
N THR A 144 -12.04 -0.68 7.02
CA THR A 144 -13.50 -0.81 7.06
C THR A 144 -13.96 -1.98 6.19
N THR A 145 -15.13 -2.54 6.48
CA THR A 145 -15.74 -3.57 5.63
C THR A 145 -15.91 -3.08 4.19
N ALA A 146 -16.24 -1.79 4.00
CA ALA A 146 -16.35 -1.18 2.68
C ALA A 146 -15.01 -1.19 1.91
N GLN A 147 -13.89 -0.87 2.60
CA GLN A 147 -12.55 -0.97 2.02
C GLN A 147 -12.21 -2.41 1.63
N ILE A 148 -12.45 -3.38 2.52
CA ILE A 148 -12.15 -4.80 2.27
C ILE A 148 -12.93 -5.32 1.06
N LEU A 149 -14.22 -5.01 0.96
CA LEU A 149 -15.06 -5.43 -0.17
C LEU A 149 -14.59 -4.79 -1.49
N SER A 150 -14.31 -3.48 -1.48
CA SER A 150 -13.83 -2.78 -2.67
C SER A 150 -12.42 -3.21 -3.07
N LEU A 151 -11.54 -3.47 -2.09
CA LEU A 151 -10.20 -4.03 -2.35
C LEU A 151 -10.32 -5.40 -3.04
N ARG A 152 -11.19 -6.27 -2.54
CA ARG A 152 -11.44 -7.58 -3.15
C ARG A 152 -11.88 -7.44 -4.61
N GLU A 153 -12.84 -6.57 -4.90
CA GLU A 153 -13.31 -6.30 -6.27
C GLU A 153 -12.18 -5.77 -7.16
N LEU A 154 -11.39 -4.84 -6.64
CA LEU A 154 -10.25 -4.25 -7.35
C LEU A 154 -9.16 -5.30 -7.66
N LEU A 155 -8.85 -6.17 -6.70
CA LEU A 155 -7.91 -7.27 -6.90
C LEU A 155 -8.40 -8.24 -8.00
N LEU A 156 -9.68 -8.61 -7.98
CA LEU A 156 -10.29 -9.46 -9.02
C LEU A 156 -10.23 -8.79 -10.40
N GLN A 157 -10.52 -7.49 -10.46
CA GLN A 157 -10.41 -6.68 -11.69
C GLN A 157 -8.97 -6.70 -12.22
N TYR A 158 -7.97 -6.40 -11.40
CA TYR A 158 -6.57 -6.37 -11.82
C TYR A 158 -6.01 -7.75 -12.16
N SER A 159 -6.48 -8.80 -11.48
CA SER A 159 -6.18 -10.18 -11.87
C SER A 159 -6.64 -10.47 -13.30
N LYS A 160 -7.87 -10.06 -13.63
CA LYS A 160 -8.44 -10.23 -14.98
C LYS A 160 -7.70 -9.38 -16.03
N ASP A 161 -7.44 -8.11 -15.72
CA ASP A 161 -6.92 -7.14 -16.69
C ASP A 161 -5.42 -7.33 -16.97
N PHE A 162 -4.65 -7.77 -15.97
CA PHE A 162 -3.19 -7.88 -16.03
C PHE A 162 -2.67 -9.31 -15.88
N GLY A 163 -3.53 -10.30 -15.65
CA GLY A 163 -3.11 -11.68 -15.43
C GLY A 163 -2.36 -11.91 -14.11
N ILE A 164 -2.60 -11.07 -13.09
CA ILE A 164 -1.90 -11.17 -11.79
C ILE A 164 -2.55 -12.27 -10.94
N SER A 165 -1.73 -13.21 -10.44
CA SER A 165 -2.20 -14.26 -9.53
C SER A 165 -2.63 -13.69 -8.19
N LEU A 166 -3.81 -14.09 -7.72
CA LEU A 166 -4.32 -13.78 -6.37
C LEU A 166 -4.10 -14.92 -5.38
N LYS A 167 -3.26 -15.91 -5.74
CA LYS A 167 -2.90 -16.96 -4.78
C LYS A 167 -2.28 -16.32 -3.55
N TYR A 168 -2.87 -16.60 -2.37
CA TYR A 168 -2.39 -16.08 -1.11
C TYR A 168 -0.96 -16.56 -0.83
N GLN A 169 -0.13 -15.64 -0.36
CA GLN A 169 1.25 -15.89 0.03
C GLN A 169 1.40 -15.54 1.51
N GLU A 170 1.60 -16.52 2.37
CA GLU A 170 1.70 -16.30 3.83
C GLU A 170 2.80 -15.30 4.19
N GLU A 171 3.90 -15.34 3.43
CA GLU A 171 5.06 -14.47 3.64
C GLU A 171 4.83 -13.00 3.23
N MET A 172 3.66 -12.66 2.67
CA MET A 172 3.38 -11.28 2.22
C MET A 172 3.39 -10.24 3.34
N TRP A 173 3.32 -10.70 4.58
CA TRP A 173 3.33 -9.83 5.77
C TRP A 173 4.73 -9.65 6.37
N ASP A 174 5.75 -10.28 5.78
CA ASP A 174 7.12 -10.24 6.25
C ASP A 174 8.10 -9.81 5.16
N TYR A 175 9.18 -9.11 5.59
CA TYR A 175 10.29 -8.80 4.70
C TYR A 175 10.92 -10.08 4.16
N ASN A 176 10.91 -10.25 2.85
CA ASN A 176 11.36 -11.51 2.27
C ASN A 176 11.99 -11.37 0.86
N VAL A 177 12.83 -12.37 0.56
CA VAL A 177 13.60 -12.43 -0.68
C VAL A 177 12.72 -12.67 -1.92
N LYS A 178 11.57 -13.34 -1.80
CA LYS A 178 10.70 -13.62 -2.95
C LYS A 178 10.13 -12.31 -3.53
N ALA A 179 9.62 -11.43 -2.65
CA ALA A 179 9.16 -10.10 -3.04
C ALA A 179 10.28 -9.29 -3.71
N LEU A 180 11.47 -9.23 -3.08
CA LEU A 180 12.62 -8.48 -3.58
C LEU A 180 13.18 -9.02 -4.90
N LYS A 181 12.98 -10.29 -5.21
CA LYS A 181 13.30 -10.90 -6.51
C LYS A 181 12.18 -10.72 -7.55
N GLY A 182 11.10 -10.02 -7.21
CA GLY A 182 10.01 -9.72 -8.12
C GLY A 182 9.08 -10.91 -8.39
N THR A 183 8.89 -11.81 -7.41
CA THR A 183 7.91 -12.91 -7.53
C THR A 183 6.52 -12.33 -7.74
N TRP A 184 5.79 -12.86 -8.72
CA TRP A 184 4.48 -12.38 -9.13
C TRP A 184 3.41 -12.66 -8.07
N GLY A 185 2.41 -11.79 -8.01
CA GLY A 185 1.26 -11.92 -7.12
C GLY A 185 1.02 -10.69 -6.26
N VAL A 186 0.36 -10.90 -5.12
CA VAL A 186 0.02 -9.82 -4.17
C VAL A 186 1.00 -9.84 -3.01
N TRP A 187 1.53 -8.67 -2.70
CA TRP A 187 2.47 -8.42 -1.61
C TRP A 187 2.04 -7.20 -0.80
N SER A 188 2.55 -7.04 0.41
CA SER A 188 2.45 -5.80 1.17
C SER A 188 3.77 -5.01 1.09
N HIS A 189 3.76 -3.73 1.43
CA HIS A 189 4.99 -2.92 1.46
C HIS A 189 6.02 -3.49 2.46
N THR A 190 5.55 -4.11 3.56
CA THR A 190 6.41 -4.78 4.53
C THR A 190 7.25 -5.92 3.92
N SER A 191 6.80 -6.50 2.80
CA SER A 191 7.57 -7.53 2.08
C SER A 191 8.84 -6.97 1.43
N TYR A 192 8.86 -5.68 1.14
CA TYR A 192 9.96 -5.00 0.44
C TYR A 192 10.87 -4.21 1.38
N ARG A 193 10.36 -3.79 2.54
CA ARG A 193 11.10 -2.93 3.47
C ARG A 193 10.87 -3.32 4.92
N PRO A 194 11.95 -3.62 5.70
CA PRO A 194 11.83 -4.03 7.10
C PRO A 194 11.40 -2.89 8.04
N ASP A 195 11.59 -1.64 7.62
CA ASP A 195 11.22 -0.42 8.36
C ASP A 195 9.78 0.04 8.11
N LYS A 196 9.01 -0.74 7.31
CA LYS A 196 7.61 -0.44 7.00
C LYS A 196 6.65 -1.29 7.81
N SER A 197 5.48 -0.72 8.11
CA SER A 197 4.37 -1.39 8.79
C SER A 197 3.10 -1.48 7.93
N ASP A 198 3.16 -0.98 6.72
CA ASP A 198 2.04 -0.91 5.77
C ASP A 198 2.16 -2.01 4.68
N ALA A 199 1.10 -2.72 4.32
CA ALA A 199 -0.15 -2.81 5.06
C ALA A 199 -0.02 -3.83 6.21
N HIS A 200 -1.00 -3.83 7.14
CA HIS A 200 -1.03 -4.82 8.22
C HIS A 200 -2.05 -5.94 7.92
N PRO A 201 -1.84 -7.18 8.41
CA PRO A 201 -2.83 -8.24 8.28
C PRO A 201 -4.07 -7.91 9.14
N GLN A 202 -5.26 -8.11 8.59
CA GLN A 202 -6.52 -8.02 9.32
C GLN A 202 -7.25 -9.36 9.18
N PRO A 203 -7.78 -9.97 10.26
CA PRO A 203 -8.34 -11.34 10.22
C PRO A 203 -9.62 -11.51 9.39
N GLU A 204 -10.22 -10.45 8.88
CA GLU A 204 -11.50 -10.45 8.15
C GLU A 204 -11.35 -10.69 6.65
#